data_6f1ad819cc0ea9dd52bfefc4cf3e47f4
#
_entry.id   6f1ad819cc0ea9dd52bfefc4cf3e47f4
#
_cell.length_a   1.000
_cell.length_b   1.000
_cell.length_c   1.000
_cell.angle_alpha   90.00
_cell.angle_beta   90.00
_cell.angle_gamma   90.00
#
_symmetry.space_group_name_H-M   'P 1'
#
loop_
_entity.id
_entity.type
_entity.pdbx_description
1 polymer ?
#
loop_
_entity_poly.entity_id
_entity_poly.type
_entity_poly.pdbx_seq_one_letter_code
_entity_poly.pdbx_strand_id
1 'polypeptide(L)'
;MIKTTRERGAVPDTVTLPLSTVHRLFTRHGLMRKHTDVATDRDRRRFAFAHAGQLWMSDVMHGPSVTVADRTRRKTYLIAFLDDATRVVPYCAFALAENTQAFLPVFQQALLRRGIPQRLYVDNGANYRSHHLALVCAKLGVALIHARPHSPQGKGKQERWFRTVRAQLLTRLTAADTASLEALNRRLWAWVEGEYHHTPHRGLAERTPLDQWALSGEHVRLPDPTLDLDALFLFEAKRRVQRDRTVSLNGVIYEVDAALVGENVILRYDPTAPPARGLEVWHAGTFIARASPLDAYANCFVRRHRPSRTLQTDTPATPPRPGLALRHLHRHDDDPEQR
;
A
#
# COMPACT_ATOMS: atom_id res chain seq x y z
N MET A 1 16.36 -33.00 12.28
CA MET A 1 17.43 -34.01 12.35
C MET A 1 17.45 -34.74 13.71
N ILE A 2 17.74 -34.10 14.83
CA ILE A 2 17.76 -34.79 16.17
C ILE A 2 16.42 -35.47 16.49
N LYS A 3 15.29 -34.81 16.24
CA LYS A 3 13.94 -35.36 16.41
C LYS A 3 13.75 -36.62 15.55
N THR A 4 14.10 -36.57 14.29
CA THR A 4 13.98 -37.68 13.34
C THR A 4 14.90 -38.86 13.68
N THR A 5 16.06 -38.60 14.30
CA THR A 5 17.00 -39.66 14.73
C THR A 5 16.49 -40.38 15.98
N ARG A 6 15.80 -39.68 16.87
CA ARG A 6 15.10 -40.28 18.01
C ARG A 6 13.90 -41.12 17.55
N GLU A 7 13.08 -40.59 16.67
CA GLU A 7 11.94 -41.31 16.08
C GLU A 7 12.36 -42.62 15.39
N ARG A 8 13.60 -42.70 14.89
CA ARG A 8 14.19 -43.90 14.28
C ARG A 8 14.92 -44.80 15.30
N GLY A 9 14.87 -44.49 16.59
CA GLY A 9 15.50 -45.28 17.64
C GLY A 9 17.04 -45.23 17.64
N ALA A 10 17.67 -44.40 16.81
CA ALA A 10 19.12 -44.33 16.72
C ALA A 10 19.78 -43.55 17.87
N VAL A 11 19.00 -42.80 18.65
CA VAL A 11 19.45 -42.09 19.86
C VAL A 11 18.38 -42.25 20.94
N PRO A 12 18.69 -42.78 22.12
CA PRO A 12 17.77 -42.88 23.21
C PRO A 12 17.26 -41.52 23.69
N ASP A 13 16.01 -41.44 24.14
CA ASP A 13 15.40 -40.21 24.63
C ASP A 13 16.08 -39.62 25.86
N THR A 14 16.77 -40.45 26.62
CA THR A 14 17.54 -40.06 27.81
C THR A 14 18.83 -39.29 27.47
N VAL A 15 19.29 -39.33 26.22
CA VAL A 15 20.55 -38.70 25.82
C VAL A 15 20.30 -37.25 25.42
N THR A 16 20.87 -36.30 26.17
CA THR A 16 20.89 -34.90 25.81
C THR A 16 22.02 -34.62 24.80
N LEU A 17 21.67 -34.13 23.60
CA LEU A 17 22.62 -33.74 22.55
C LEU A 17 22.68 -32.21 22.45
N PRO A 18 23.67 -31.54 23.07
CA PRO A 18 23.86 -30.10 22.92
C PRO A 18 24.17 -29.76 21.46
N LEU A 19 23.61 -28.66 20.95
CA LEU A 19 23.83 -28.17 19.57
C LEU A 19 25.33 -28.01 19.26
N SER A 20 26.12 -27.55 20.22
CA SER A 20 27.57 -27.40 20.08
C SER A 20 28.29 -28.72 19.85
N THR A 21 27.85 -29.81 20.51
CA THR A 21 28.41 -31.14 20.31
C THR A 21 28.05 -31.68 18.93
N VAL A 22 26.81 -31.52 18.50
CA VAL A 22 26.35 -31.90 17.15
C VAL A 22 27.11 -31.14 16.07
N HIS A 23 27.27 -29.82 16.24
CA HIS A 23 28.04 -28.97 15.33
C HIS A 23 29.51 -29.43 15.22
N ARG A 24 30.17 -29.68 16.36
CA ARG A 24 31.55 -30.17 16.42
C ARG A 24 31.73 -31.51 15.71
N LEU A 25 30.79 -32.43 15.96
CA LEU A 25 30.78 -33.74 15.30
C LEU A 25 30.66 -33.62 13.79
N PHE A 26 29.72 -32.80 13.31
CA PHE A 26 29.49 -32.57 11.88
C PHE A 26 30.69 -31.89 11.20
N THR A 27 31.32 -30.91 11.88
CA THR A 27 32.55 -30.28 11.40
C THR A 27 33.68 -31.31 11.28
N ARG A 28 33.88 -32.14 12.32
CA ARG A 28 34.91 -33.19 12.38
C ARG A 28 34.75 -34.24 11.26
N HIS A 29 33.51 -34.56 10.90
CA HIS A 29 33.23 -35.53 9.82
C HIS A 29 32.98 -34.88 8.47
N GLY A 30 33.27 -33.62 8.30
CA GLY A 30 33.08 -32.88 7.03
C GLY A 30 31.62 -32.73 6.57
N LEU A 31 30.65 -33.07 7.42
CA LEU A 31 29.22 -33.06 7.10
C LEU A 31 28.59 -31.68 7.07
N MET A 32 29.36 -30.64 7.47
CA MET A 32 28.94 -29.25 7.37
C MET A 32 29.12 -28.65 5.97
N ARG A 33 29.85 -29.32 5.10
CA ARG A 33 29.96 -28.90 3.70
C ARG A 33 28.64 -29.25 3.01
N LYS A 34 27.94 -28.26 2.49
CA LYS A 34 26.91 -28.52 1.49
C LYS A 34 27.57 -29.24 0.34
N HIS A 35 27.17 -30.49 0.10
CA HIS A 35 27.51 -31.13 -1.17
C HIS A 35 26.95 -30.24 -2.28
N THR A 36 27.85 -29.54 -2.97
CA THR A 36 27.54 -28.71 -4.14
C THR A 36 27.32 -29.55 -5.39
N ASP A 37 27.47 -30.85 -5.27
CA ASP A 37 27.48 -31.77 -6.41
C ASP A 37 26.11 -32.31 -6.84
N VAL A 38 25.04 -31.85 -6.19
CA VAL A 38 23.74 -31.97 -6.85
C VAL A 38 23.67 -30.84 -7.88
N ALA A 39 24.10 -31.12 -9.09
CA ALA A 39 23.70 -30.36 -10.25
C ALA A 39 22.17 -30.25 -10.19
N THR A 40 21.67 -29.14 -9.61
CA THR A 40 20.26 -28.86 -9.72
C THR A 40 20.02 -28.68 -11.21
N ASP A 41 19.20 -29.51 -11.77
CA ASP A 41 18.75 -29.56 -13.18
C ASP A 41 18.06 -28.27 -13.64
N ARG A 42 18.32 -27.17 -12.93
CA ARG A 42 17.81 -25.83 -13.18
C ARG A 42 18.92 -24.98 -13.76
N ASP A 43 18.90 -24.86 -15.10
CA ASP A 43 19.72 -23.92 -15.83
C ASP A 43 19.58 -22.50 -15.22
N ARG A 44 20.60 -22.08 -14.45
CA ARG A 44 20.62 -20.79 -13.75
C ARG A 44 21.24 -19.74 -14.64
N ARG A 45 20.50 -19.26 -15.64
CA ARG A 45 20.99 -18.22 -16.53
C ARG A 45 20.93 -16.85 -15.83
N ARG A 46 22.07 -16.16 -15.82
CA ARG A 46 22.14 -14.77 -15.42
C ARG A 46 21.48 -13.92 -16.50
N PHE A 47 20.44 -13.18 -16.17
CA PHE A 47 19.87 -12.18 -17.05
C PHE A 47 20.38 -10.78 -16.69
N ALA A 48 20.52 -9.91 -17.68
CA ALA A 48 20.75 -8.48 -17.53
C ALA A 48 20.04 -7.78 -18.68
N PHE A 49 19.24 -6.79 -18.34
CA PHE A 49 18.64 -5.92 -19.35
C PHE A 49 19.66 -4.91 -19.84
N ALA A 50 19.49 -4.45 -21.08
CA ALA A 50 20.48 -3.58 -21.74
C ALA A 50 20.30 -2.11 -21.38
N HIS A 51 19.04 -1.68 -21.21
CA HIS A 51 18.68 -0.26 -21.09
C HIS A 51 17.93 0.06 -19.81
N ALA A 52 18.09 1.29 -19.33
CA ALA A 52 17.35 1.85 -18.22
C ALA A 52 15.83 1.73 -18.45
N GLY A 53 15.08 1.46 -17.38
CA GLY A 53 13.63 1.37 -17.42
C GLY A 53 13.06 0.10 -18.06
N GLN A 54 13.87 -0.82 -18.58
CA GLN A 54 13.36 -2.08 -19.12
C GLN A 54 12.83 -3.01 -18.04
N LEU A 55 13.48 -3.05 -16.88
CA LEU A 55 13.03 -3.82 -15.71
C LEU A 55 13.39 -3.09 -14.42
N TRP A 56 12.40 -2.81 -13.62
CA TRP A 56 12.60 -2.48 -12.21
C TRP A 56 12.29 -3.68 -11.35
N MET A 57 13.11 -3.91 -10.35
CA MET A 57 12.86 -4.88 -9.29
C MET A 57 12.43 -4.12 -8.04
N SER A 58 11.45 -4.65 -7.31
CA SER A 58 11.09 -4.12 -6.00
C SER A 58 11.05 -5.21 -4.94
N ASP A 59 11.50 -4.83 -3.75
CA ASP A 59 11.52 -5.69 -2.57
C ASP A 59 11.48 -4.84 -1.30
N VAL A 60 11.20 -5.49 -0.18
CA VAL A 60 11.13 -4.86 1.14
C VAL A 60 12.19 -5.45 2.06
N MET A 61 12.87 -4.58 2.81
CA MET A 61 13.84 -4.97 3.83
C MET A 61 13.43 -4.38 5.18
N HIS A 62 13.56 -5.16 6.25
CA HIS A 62 13.39 -4.64 7.61
C HIS A 62 14.47 -3.59 7.92
N GLY A 63 14.03 -2.44 8.40
CA GLY A 63 14.89 -1.31 8.78
C GLY A 63 15.04 -1.15 10.29
N PRO A 64 15.71 -0.07 10.72
CA PRO A 64 15.84 0.27 12.14
C PRO A 64 14.50 0.71 12.73
N SER A 65 14.40 0.75 14.06
CA SER A 65 13.25 1.36 14.72
C SER A 65 13.43 2.86 14.83
N VAL A 66 12.35 3.60 14.59
CA VAL A 66 12.27 5.07 14.76
C VAL A 66 11.28 5.43 15.85
N THR A 67 11.42 6.64 16.41
CA THR A 67 10.44 7.21 17.33
C THR A 67 9.27 7.79 16.54
N VAL A 68 8.05 7.52 16.95
CA VAL A 68 6.82 8.09 16.37
C VAL A 68 6.16 9.10 17.33
N ALA A 69 5.09 9.76 16.89
CA ALA A 69 4.48 10.89 17.59
C ALA A 69 4.08 10.62 19.06
N ASP A 70 3.73 9.39 19.42
CA ASP A 70 3.42 8.95 20.78
C ASP A 70 4.67 8.61 21.63
N ARG A 71 5.87 8.96 21.14
CA ARG A 71 7.17 8.61 21.72
C ARG A 71 7.47 7.12 21.79
N THR A 72 6.68 6.26 21.18
CA THR A 72 6.98 4.84 21.07
C THR A 72 7.97 4.58 19.93
N ARG A 73 8.67 3.45 20.01
CA ARG A 73 9.57 3.02 18.92
C ARG A 73 8.89 1.98 18.05
N ARG A 74 8.82 2.25 16.76
CA ARG A 74 8.26 1.35 15.76
C ARG A 74 9.31 0.90 14.75
N LYS A 75 9.26 -0.38 14.36
CA LYS A 75 10.07 -0.93 13.27
C LYS A 75 9.71 -0.25 11.96
N THR A 76 10.71 -0.09 11.10
CA THR A 76 10.51 0.40 9.74
C THR A 76 10.77 -0.68 8.71
N TYR A 77 10.25 -0.45 7.51
CA TYR A 77 10.36 -1.32 6.34
C TYR A 77 10.89 -0.48 5.19
N LEU A 78 12.06 -0.82 4.65
CA LEU A 78 12.62 -0.14 3.48
C LEU A 78 11.99 -0.74 2.23
N ILE A 79 11.14 0.03 1.58
CA ILE A 79 10.60 -0.26 0.26
C ILE A 79 11.54 0.36 -0.77
N ALA A 80 12.01 -0.42 -1.74
CA ALA A 80 12.98 0.07 -2.70
C ALA A 80 12.73 -0.47 -4.10
N PHE A 81 13.00 0.37 -5.09
CA PHE A 81 13.06 0.01 -6.50
C PHE A 81 14.51 0.03 -6.97
N LEU A 82 14.89 -0.93 -7.78
CA LEU A 82 16.22 -1.03 -8.38
C LEU A 82 16.08 -1.29 -9.88
N ASP A 83 16.70 -0.45 -10.69
CA ASP A 83 16.80 -0.67 -12.12
C ASP A 83 17.79 -1.79 -12.43
N ASP A 84 17.37 -2.79 -13.23
CA ASP A 84 18.17 -3.97 -13.53
C ASP A 84 19.41 -3.67 -14.36
N ALA A 85 19.30 -2.77 -15.32
CA ALA A 85 20.40 -2.44 -16.23
C ALA A 85 21.45 -1.54 -15.59
N THR A 86 21.00 -0.50 -14.89
CA THR A 86 21.85 0.59 -14.44
C THR A 86 22.22 0.56 -12.97
N ARG A 87 21.51 -0.26 -12.17
CA ARG A 87 21.62 -0.26 -10.67
C ARG A 87 21.17 1.04 -10.02
N VAL A 88 20.61 1.99 -10.78
CA VAL A 88 19.98 3.17 -10.20
C VAL A 88 18.83 2.73 -9.31
N VAL A 89 18.67 3.40 -8.19
CA VAL A 89 17.51 3.31 -7.30
C VAL A 89 16.54 4.41 -7.72
N PRO A 90 15.49 4.10 -8.49
CA PRO A 90 14.52 5.11 -8.92
C PRO A 90 13.93 5.90 -7.75
N TYR A 91 13.53 5.19 -6.73
CA TYR A 91 13.18 5.72 -5.42
C TYR A 91 13.18 4.62 -4.36
N CYS A 92 13.38 5.02 -3.12
CA CYS A 92 13.23 4.16 -1.97
C CYS A 92 12.82 4.99 -0.74
N ALA A 93 12.10 4.39 0.19
CA ALA A 93 11.74 5.03 1.45
C ALA A 93 11.50 4.00 2.54
N PHE A 94 11.81 4.37 3.78
CA PHE A 94 11.33 3.67 4.95
C PHE A 94 9.87 4.03 5.22
N ALA A 95 9.07 3.03 5.58
CA ALA A 95 7.69 3.15 5.99
C ALA A 95 7.45 2.42 7.31
N LEU A 96 6.33 2.70 7.99
CA LEU A 96 5.95 2.06 9.25
C LEU A 96 5.16 0.77 9.05
N ALA A 97 4.86 0.40 7.82
CA ALA A 97 4.13 -0.80 7.47
C ALA A 97 4.65 -1.40 6.16
N GLU A 98 4.45 -2.70 6.01
CA GLU A 98 4.71 -3.45 4.79
C GLU A 98 3.37 -3.82 4.15
N ASN A 99 2.72 -2.87 3.51
CA ASN A 99 1.44 -3.05 2.85
C ASN A 99 1.34 -2.20 1.57
N THR A 100 0.28 -2.41 0.79
CA THR A 100 0.04 -1.67 -0.45
C THR A 100 -0.06 -0.16 -0.24
N GLN A 101 -0.61 0.28 0.91
CA GLN A 101 -0.74 1.71 1.22
C GLN A 101 0.62 2.38 1.43
N ALA A 102 1.60 1.66 1.96
CA ALA A 102 2.97 2.16 2.09
C ALA A 102 3.75 2.03 0.77
N PHE A 103 3.46 0.99 -0.04
CA PHE A 103 4.17 0.72 -1.28
C PHE A 103 3.84 1.70 -2.41
N LEU A 104 2.56 1.97 -2.65
CA LEU A 104 2.13 2.77 -3.80
C LEU A 104 2.68 4.21 -3.81
N PRO A 105 2.74 4.95 -2.70
CA PRO A 105 3.38 6.27 -2.69
C PRO A 105 4.87 6.23 -3.07
N VAL A 106 5.59 5.18 -2.64
CA VAL A 106 7.01 4.99 -3.00
C VAL A 106 7.14 4.68 -4.49
N PHE A 107 6.23 3.88 -5.05
CA PHE A 107 6.19 3.60 -6.49
C PHE A 107 5.89 4.86 -7.30
N GLN A 108 4.90 5.66 -6.90
CA GLN A 108 4.58 6.94 -7.53
C GLN A 108 5.78 7.88 -7.59
N GLN A 109 6.50 8.02 -6.46
CA GLN A 109 7.72 8.84 -6.41
C GLN A 109 8.83 8.29 -7.34
N ALA A 110 8.95 6.97 -7.45
CA ALA A 110 9.89 6.36 -8.39
C ALA A 110 9.57 6.73 -9.85
N LEU A 111 8.29 6.65 -10.23
CA LEU A 111 7.82 7.03 -11.57
C LEU A 111 8.06 8.51 -11.88
N LEU A 112 7.75 9.41 -10.95
CA LEU A 112 7.95 10.84 -11.11
C LEU A 112 9.42 11.22 -11.29
N ARG A 113 10.34 10.49 -10.67
CA ARG A 113 11.78 10.81 -10.69
C ARG A 113 12.54 10.19 -11.84
N ARG A 114 12.15 8.99 -12.24
CA ARG A 114 12.94 8.16 -13.19
C ARG A 114 12.12 7.57 -14.33
N GLY A 115 10.89 8.07 -14.54
CA GLY A 115 10.02 7.62 -15.62
C GLY A 115 9.31 6.30 -15.35
N ILE A 116 8.70 5.72 -16.36
CA ILE A 116 7.84 4.53 -16.27
C ILE A 116 8.60 3.30 -16.77
N PRO A 117 8.81 2.26 -15.97
CA PRO A 117 9.46 1.04 -16.42
C PRO A 117 8.57 0.25 -17.39
N GLN A 118 9.17 -0.55 -18.25
CA GLN A 118 8.42 -1.49 -19.08
C GLN A 118 7.89 -2.67 -18.26
N ARG A 119 8.67 -3.09 -17.26
CA ARG A 119 8.36 -4.25 -16.40
C ARG A 119 8.67 -3.92 -14.94
N LEU A 120 7.80 -4.37 -14.06
CA LEU A 120 8.01 -4.34 -12.62
C LEU A 120 8.05 -5.77 -12.08
N TYR A 121 9.20 -6.20 -11.56
CA TYR A 121 9.40 -7.52 -10.98
C TYR A 121 9.31 -7.44 -9.44
N VAL A 122 8.37 -8.17 -8.87
CA VAL A 122 8.06 -8.17 -7.45
C VAL A 122 7.99 -9.60 -6.91
N ASP A 123 8.00 -9.76 -5.59
CA ASP A 123 7.72 -11.06 -4.99
C ASP A 123 6.21 -11.39 -4.97
N ASN A 124 5.87 -12.52 -4.31
CA ASN A 124 4.50 -12.94 -4.12
C ASN A 124 3.89 -12.43 -2.79
N GLY A 125 4.51 -11.46 -2.13
CA GLY A 125 3.99 -10.85 -0.91
C GLY A 125 2.61 -10.23 -1.10
N ALA A 126 1.83 -10.15 -0.04
CA ALA A 126 0.47 -9.60 -0.08
C ALA A 126 0.42 -8.18 -0.64
N ASN A 127 1.46 -7.39 -0.40
CA ASN A 127 1.60 -6.00 -0.88
C ASN A 127 1.55 -5.91 -2.40
N TYR A 128 2.11 -6.90 -3.09
CA TYR A 128 2.26 -6.92 -4.54
C TYR A 128 1.11 -7.61 -5.26
N ARG A 129 0.24 -8.31 -4.53
CA ARG A 129 -0.96 -8.97 -5.07
C ARG A 129 -2.20 -8.10 -5.05
N SER A 130 -2.06 -6.82 -4.70
CA SER A 130 -3.20 -5.92 -4.62
C SER A 130 -3.76 -5.63 -6.02
N HIS A 131 -5.09 -5.68 -6.15
CA HIS A 131 -5.78 -5.28 -7.36
C HIS A 131 -5.45 -3.84 -7.78
N HIS A 132 -5.23 -2.95 -6.80
CA HIS A 132 -4.87 -1.57 -7.05
C HIS A 132 -3.51 -1.45 -7.75
N LEU A 133 -2.48 -2.16 -7.28
CA LEU A 133 -1.17 -2.16 -7.97
C LEU A 133 -1.30 -2.71 -9.40
N ALA A 134 -2.05 -3.79 -9.60
CA ALA A 134 -2.26 -4.36 -10.92
C ALA A 134 -2.96 -3.36 -11.87
N LEU A 135 -3.96 -2.62 -11.37
CA LEU A 135 -4.67 -1.59 -12.11
C LEU A 135 -3.75 -0.41 -12.49
N VAL A 136 -2.95 0.07 -11.54
CA VAL A 136 -1.96 1.13 -11.78
C VAL A 136 -0.96 0.68 -12.85
N CYS A 137 -0.39 -0.51 -12.73
CA CYS A 137 0.53 -1.05 -13.72
C CYS A 137 -0.12 -1.20 -15.10
N ALA A 138 -1.36 -1.69 -15.19
CA ALA A 138 -2.08 -1.85 -16.44
C ALA A 138 -2.32 -0.49 -17.13
N LYS A 139 -2.78 0.52 -16.40
CA LYS A 139 -2.99 1.87 -16.94
C LYS A 139 -1.71 2.55 -17.40
N LEU A 140 -0.59 2.27 -16.73
CA LEU A 140 0.72 2.79 -17.11
C LEU A 140 1.41 1.95 -18.20
N GLY A 141 0.81 0.83 -18.65
CA GLY A 141 1.42 -0.09 -19.59
C GLY A 141 2.70 -0.76 -19.02
N VAL A 142 2.73 -1.00 -17.71
CA VAL A 142 3.81 -1.70 -17.00
C VAL A 142 3.45 -3.17 -16.87
N ALA A 143 4.28 -4.07 -17.40
CA ALA A 143 4.09 -5.50 -17.18
C ALA A 143 4.47 -5.88 -15.75
N LEU A 144 3.48 -6.18 -14.91
CA LEU A 144 3.71 -6.64 -13.53
C LEU A 144 4.06 -8.13 -13.54
N ILE A 145 5.26 -8.46 -13.06
CA ILE A 145 5.80 -9.82 -13.04
C ILE A 145 6.02 -10.26 -11.59
N HIS A 146 5.34 -11.31 -11.19
CA HIS A 146 5.53 -11.93 -9.87
C HIS A 146 6.62 -13.00 -9.93
N ALA A 147 7.51 -13.01 -8.93
CA ALA A 147 8.52 -14.04 -8.79
C ALA A 147 7.87 -15.42 -8.65
N ARG A 148 8.44 -16.43 -9.32
CA ARG A 148 7.97 -17.81 -9.11
C ARG A 148 8.30 -18.25 -7.69
N PRO A 149 7.38 -18.94 -7.01
CA PRO A 149 7.66 -19.50 -5.68
C PRO A 149 8.93 -20.34 -5.72
N HIS A 150 9.77 -20.22 -4.70
CA HIS A 150 11.04 -20.96 -4.55
C HIS A 150 12.07 -20.71 -5.65
N SER A 151 11.99 -19.62 -6.42
CA SER A 151 12.97 -19.25 -7.45
C SER A 151 13.65 -17.91 -7.11
N PRO A 152 14.66 -17.89 -6.24
CA PRO A 152 15.32 -16.66 -5.76
C PRO A 152 16.17 -15.96 -6.82
N GLN A 153 16.31 -16.54 -8.00
CA GLN A 153 17.30 -16.14 -9.01
C GLN A 153 17.07 -14.74 -9.58
N GLY A 154 15.82 -14.25 -9.61
CA GLY A 154 15.49 -12.93 -10.14
C GLY A 154 15.89 -11.76 -9.23
N LYS A 155 16.11 -11.98 -7.93
CA LYS A 155 16.30 -10.90 -6.93
C LYS A 155 17.73 -10.71 -6.44
N GLY A 156 18.69 -11.47 -6.93
CA GLY A 156 20.09 -11.42 -6.44
C GLY A 156 20.74 -10.03 -6.51
N LYS A 157 20.27 -9.15 -7.44
CA LYS A 157 20.74 -7.77 -7.55
C LYS A 157 20.16 -6.90 -6.43
N GLN A 158 18.87 -7.05 -6.15
CA GLN A 158 18.17 -6.35 -5.07
C GLN A 158 18.70 -6.78 -3.69
N GLU A 159 18.90 -8.09 -3.48
CA GLU A 159 19.50 -8.61 -2.24
C GLU A 159 20.92 -8.06 -2.01
N ARG A 160 21.72 -7.93 -3.08
CA ARG A 160 23.05 -7.33 -3.00
C ARG A 160 22.96 -5.86 -2.65
N TRP A 161 22.02 -5.12 -3.23
CA TRP A 161 21.80 -3.72 -2.88
C TRP A 161 21.40 -3.57 -1.41
N PHE A 162 20.47 -4.38 -0.91
CA PHE A 162 20.12 -4.37 0.52
C PHE A 162 21.31 -4.70 1.44
N ARG A 163 22.23 -5.54 1.00
CA ARG A 163 23.48 -5.80 1.73
C ARG A 163 24.34 -4.55 1.79
N THR A 164 24.42 -3.82 0.70
CA THR A 164 25.14 -2.54 0.63
C THR A 164 24.50 -1.50 1.56
N VAL A 165 23.17 -1.37 1.57
CA VAL A 165 22.42 -0.52 2.52
C VAL A 165 22.78 -0.86 3.97
N ARG A 166 22.75 -2.14 4.33
CA ARG A 166 23.11 -2.58 5.69
C ARG A 166 24.54 -2.22 6.05
N ALA A 167 25.47 -2.46 5.15
CA ALA A 167 26.90 -2.24 5.42
C ALA A 167 27.30 -0.78 5.41
N GLN A 168 26.74 0.06 4.55
CA GLN A 168 27.20 1.42 4.32
C GLN A 168 26.31 2.49 4.96
N LEU A 169 25.00 2.27 5.03
CA LEU A 169 24.06 3.23 5.60
C LEU A 169 23.71 2.86 7.04
N LEU A 170 23.15 1.64 7.28
CA LEU A 170 22.59 1.32 8.59
C LEU A 170 23.63 1.29 9.70
N THR A 171 24.87 0.92 9.39
CA THR A 171 26.00 0.93 10.37
C THR A 171 26.45 2.33 10.75
N ARG A 172 26.10 3.36 9.98
CA ARG A 172 26.52 4.76 10.19
C ARG A 172 25.40 5.64 10.73
N LEU A 173 24.21 5.06 11.00
CA LEU A 173 23.08 5.81 11.55
C LEU A 173 23.37 6.25 12.98
N THR A 174 23.02 7.50 13.26
CA THR A 174 23.07 8.11 14.60
C THR A 174 21.69 8.09 15.27
N ALA A 175 21.61 8.46 16.54
CA ALA A 175 20.35 8.64 17.24
C ALA A 175 19.47 9.73 16.58
N ALA A 176 20.08 10.79 16.04
CA ALA A 176 19.38 11.85 15.33
C ALA A 176 18.72 11.33 14.03
N ASP A 177 19.38 10.43 13.31
CA ASP A 177 18.84 9.85 12.07
C ASP A 177 17.62 8.96 12.35
N THR A 178 17.52 8.37 13.53
CA THR A 178 16.41 7.50 13.94
C THR A 178 15.39 8.19 14.86
N ALA A 179 15.51 9.50 15.05
CA ALA A 179 14.62 10.30 15.88
C ALA A 179 13.19 10.39 15.30
N SER A 180 13.04 10.31 13.98
CA SER A 180 11.76 10.23 13.28
C SER A 180 11.88 9.50 11.95
N LEU A 181 10.74 9.15 11.35
CA LEU A 181 10.70 8.54 10.03
C LEU A 181 11.25 9.48 8.95
N GLU A 182 10.95 10.77 9.07
CA GLU A 182 11.41 11.81 8.14
C GLU A 182 12.93 11.99 8.22
N ALA A 183 13.51 11.98 9.43
CA ALA A 183 14.97 12.06 9.62
C ALA A 183 15.67 10.86 8.97
N LEU A 184 15.12 9.65 9.18
CA LEU A 184 15.64 8.43 8.58
C LEU A 184 15.57 8.47 7.05
N ASN A 185 14.45 8.93 6.48
CA ASN A 185 14.29 9.05 5.05
C ASN A 185 15.18 10.14 4.43
N ARG A 186 15.40 11.27 5.11
CA ARG A 186 16.40 12.28 4.67
C ARG A 186 17.81 11.69 4.61
N ARG A 187 18.20 10.92 5.64
CA ARG A 187 19.52 10.27 5.67
C ARG A 187 19.67 9.22 4.57
N LEU A 188 18.63 8.43 4.34
CA LEU A 188 18.58 7.45 3.24
C LEU A 188 18.79 8.14 1.89
N TRP A 189 18.06 9.22 1.62
CA TRP A 189 18.15 9.96 0.37
C TRP A 189 19.53 10.60 0.18
N ALA A 190 20.08 11.22 1.21
CA ALA A 190 21.42 11.80 1.14
C ALA A 190 22.46 10.73 0.78
N TRP A 191 22.32 9.52 1.32
CA TRP A 191 23.21 8.42 0.98
C TRP A 191 22.99 7.89 -0.43
N VAL A 192 21.73 7.68 -0.86
CA VAL A 192 21.44 7.13 -2.19
C VAL A 192 21.92 8.08 -3.29
N GLU A 193 21.51 9.34 -3.22
CA GLU A 193 21.83 10.32 -4.25
C GLU A 193 23.27 10.83 -4.15
N GLY A 194 23.79 11.05 -2.95
CA GLY A 194 25.14 11.63 -2.76
C GLY A 194 26.28 10.62 -2.76
N GLU A 195 26.04 9.39 -2.33
CA GLU A 195 27.11 8.39 -2.22
C GLU A 195 26.88 7.22 -3.18
N TYR A 196 25.75 6.48 -3.06
CA TYR A 196 25.56 5.24 -3.79
C TYR A 196 25.50 5.42 -5.31
N HIS A 197 24.77 6.40 -5.80
CA HIS A 197 24.64 6.65 -7.24
C HIS A 197 25.94 7.11 -7.91
N HIS A 198 26.87 7.64 -7.15
CA HIS A 198 28.18 8.12 -7.61
C HIS A 198 29.34 7.14 -7.33
N THR A 199 29.05 6.01 -6.68
CA THR A 199 30.08 5.01 -6.40
C THR A 199 30.25 4.04 -7.59
N PRO A 200 31.47 3.79 -8.10
CA PRO A 200 31.72 2.81 -9.12
C PRO A 200 31.19 1.43 -8.76
N HIS A 201 30.50 0.77 -9.70
CA HIS A 201 29.84 -0.49 -9.46
C HIS A 201 30.48 -1.61 -10.29
N ARG A 202 31.09 -2.58 -9.63
CA ARG A 202 31.75 -3.73 -10.28
C ARG A 202 30.88 -4.44 -11.34
N GLY A 203 29.57 -4.50 -11.15
CA GLY A 203 28.63 -5.11 -12.09
C GLY A 203 28.31 -4.24 -13.31
N LEU A 204 28.85 -3.02 -13.38
CA LEU A 204 28.71 -2.04 -14.45
C LEU A 204 30.05 -1.70 -15.11
N ALA A 205 31.04 -2.60 -15.01
CA ALA A 205 32.40 -2.36 -15.48
C ALA A 205 33.01 -1.08 -14.91
N GLU A 206 32.87 -0.93 -13.57
CA GLU A 206 33.36 0.21 -12.77
C GLU A 206 32.71 1.58 -13.10
N ARG A 207 31.64 1.59 -13.89
CA ARG A 207 30.83 2.82 -14.04
C ARG A 207 29.97 3.05 -12.82
N THR A 208 29.61 4.30 -12.58
CA THR A 208 28.63 4.63 -11.54
C THR A 208 27.21 4.30 -12.03
N PRO A 209 26.26 4.02 -11.14
CA PRO A 209 24.87 3.85 -11.51
C PRO A 209 24.30 5.02 -12.31
N LEU A 210 24.65 6.27 -11.92
CA LEU A 210 24.15 7.47 -12.57
C LEU A 210 24.73 7.65 -13.99
N ASP A 211 26.02 7.38 -14.20
CA ASP A 211 26.63 7.42 -15.54
C ASP A 211 25.98 6.37 -16.45
N GLN A 212 25.75 5.16 -15.93
CA GLN A 212 25.08 4.10 -16.68
C GLN A 212 23.62 4.45 -17.02
N TRP A 213 22.94 5.17 -16.12
CA TRP A 213 21.59 5.70 -16.38
C TRP A 213 21.60 6.75 -17.48
N ALA A 214 22.53 7.69 -17.42
CA ALA A 214 22.66 8.76 -18.40
C ALA A 214 22.89 8.22 -19.83
N LEU A 215 23.69 7.16 -19.96
CA LEU A 215 23.90 6.47 -21.25
C LEU A 215 22.66 5.80 -21.84
N SER A 216 21.65 5.58 -21.01
CA SER A 216 20.39 4.93 -21.41
C SER A 216 19.19 5.89 -21.42
N GLY A 217 19.44 7.20 -21.31
CA GLY A 217 18.39 8.23 -21.11
C GLY A 217 17.33 8.24 -22.20
N GLU A 218 17.69 7.98 -23.46
CA GLU A 218 16.78 7.91 -24.60
C GLU A 218 15.75 6.76 -24.50
N HIS A 219 16.02 5.73 -23.71
CA HIS A 219 15.12 4.59 -23.52
C HIS A 219 14.14 4.79 -22.35
N VAL A 220 14.29 5.84 -21.58
CA VAL A 220 13.44 6.13 -20.43
C VAL A 220 12.09 6.67 -20.90
N ARG A 221 11.03 5.94 -20.60
CA ARG A 221 9.66 6.34 -20.92
C ARG A 221 9.14 7.30 -19.85
N LEU A 222 8.89 8.55 -20.23
CA LEU A 222 8.27 9.54 -19.35
C LEU A 222 6.75 9.36 -19.27
N PRO A 223 6.11 9.74 -18.15
CA PRO A 223 4.66 9.81 -18.07
C PRO A 223 4.08 10.74 -19.15
N ASP A 224 2.94 10.36 -19.71
CA ASP A 224 2.18 11.25 -20.58
C ASP A 224 1.78 12.51 -19.77
N PRO A 225 2.06 13.74 -20.26
CA PRO A 225 1.68 14.96 -19.54
C PRO A 225 0.17 15.11 -19.29
N THR A 226 -0.67 14.44 -20.09
CA THR A 226 -2.12 14.43 -19.91
C THR A 226 -2.61 13.45 -18.85
N LEU A 227 -1.74 12.53 -18.39
CA LEU A 227 -2.08 11.54 -17.40
C LEU A 227 -1.97 12.14 -15.99
N ASP A 228 -3.10 12.24 -15.31
CA ASP A 228 -3.13 12.58 -13.89
C ASP A 228 -2.62 11.39 -13.03
N LEU A 229 -1.31 11.39 -12.78
CA LEU A 229 -0.68 10.37 -11.94
C LEU A 229 -1.23 10.38 -10.52
N ASP A 230 -1.53 11.56 -9.97
CA ASP A 230 -2.03 11.66 -8.60
C ASP A 230 -3.40 10.96 -8.49
N ALA A 231 -4.30 11.23 -9.43
CA ALA A 231 -5.60 10.55 -9.48
C ALA A 231 -5.49 9.04 -9.67
N LEU A 232 -4.47 8.58 -10.40
CA LEU A 232 -4.23 7.16 -10.64
C LEU A 232 -3.85 6.39 -9.36
N PHE A 233 -3.16 7.05 -8.44
CA PHE A 233 -2.68 6.47 -7.18
C PHE A 233 -3.63 6.65 -6.00
N LEU A 234 -4.76 7.35 -6.16
CA LEU A 234 -5.77 7.46 -5.12
C LEU A 234 -6.35 6.08 -4.76
N PHE A 235 -6.48 5.84 -3.48
CA PHE A 235 -7.14 4.66 -2.96
C PHE A 235 -8.65 4.82 -3.02
N GLU A 236 -9.35 3.71 -3.17
CA GLU A 236 -10.82 3.68 -3.21
C GLU A 236 -11.38 2.91 -2.02
N ALA A 237 -12.41 3.47 -1.40
CA ALA A 237 -13.15 2.83 -0.34
C ALA A 237 -14.65 3.01 -0.56
N LYS A 238 -15.39 1.90 -0.68
CA LYS A 238 -16.85 1.96 -0.74
C LYS A 238 -17.43 2.19 0.65
N ARG A 239 -18.30 3.19 0.80
CA ARG A 239 -18.97 3.53 2.06
C ARG A 239 -20.44 3.84 1.80
N ARG A 240 -21.30 3.53 2.79
CA ARG A 240 -22.67 3.98 2.81
C ARG A 240 -22.77 5.29 3.57
N VAL A 241 -23.45 6.27 2.99
CA VAL A 241 -23.67 7.58 3.63
C VAL A 241 -24.69 7.41 4.75
N GLN A 242 -24.38 7.90 5.93
CA GLN A 242 -25.22 7.83 7.11
C GLN A 242 -26.36 8.86 7.03
N ARG A 243 -27.39 8.72 7.90
CA ARG A 243 -28.55 9.62 7.95
C ARG A 243 -28.19 11.05 8.31
N ASP A 244 -27.07 11.25 8.99
CA ASP A 244 -26.50 12.54 9.42
C ASP A 244 -25.57 13.15 8.35
N ARG A 245 -25.60 12.66 7.10
CA ARG A 245 -24.77 13.09 5.98
C ARG A 245 -23.29 12.84 6.17
N THR A 246 -22.93 11.81 6.91
CA THR A 246 -21.52 11.52 7.16
C THR A 246 -21.07 10.20 6.56
N VAL A 247 -19.76 10.13 6.29
CA VAL A 247 -19.04 8.89 5.99
C VAL A 247 -17.82 8.82 6.87
N SER A 248 -17.44 7.61 7.33
CA SER A 248 -16.24 7.39 8.12
C SER A 248 -15.15 6.75 7.26
N LEU A 249 -13.92 7.28 7.35
CA LEU A 249 -12.74 6.71 6.72
C LEU A 249 -11.53 6.85 7.65
N ASN A 250 -10.87 5.72 7.95
CA ASN A 250 -9.66 5.67 8.80
C ASN A 250 -9.82 6.39 10.16
N GLY A 251 -11.00 6.29 10.79
CA GLY A 251 -11.30 6.92 12.08
C GLY A 251 -11.68 8.40 11.98
N VAL A 252 -11.66 9.00 10.81
CA VAL A 252 -12.10 10.37 10.57
C VAL A 252 -13.49 10.37 9.95
N ILE A 253 -14.36 11.28 10.41
CA ILE A 253 -15.71 11.49 9.90
C ILE A 253 -15.67 12.65 8.90
N TYR A 254 -16.28 12.46 7.74
CA TYR A 254 -16.38 13.45 6.68
C TYR A 254 -17.83 13.77 6.38
N GLU A 255 -18.13 15.04 6.11
CA GLU A 255 -19.45 15.49 5.69
C GLU A 255 -19.60 15.37 4.17
N VAL A 256 -20.76 14.88 3.73
CA VAL A 256 -21.09 14.70 2.31
C VAL A 256 -22.46 15.31 1.99
N ASP A 257 -22.77 15.42 0.69
CA ASP A 257 -24.03 16.00 0.23
C ASP A 257 -25.25 15.24 0.78
N ALA A 258 -26.28 15.99 1.15
CA ALA A 258 -27.53 15.47 1.64
C ALA A 258 -28.25 14.55 0.66
N ALA A 259 -28.09 14.78 -0.63
CA ALA A 259 -28.70 13.95 -1.69
C ALA A 259 -28.17 12.53 -1.70
N LEU A 260 -27.01 12.28 -1.09
CA LEU A 260 -26.37 10.97 -1.04
C LEU A 260 -26.74 10.13 0.20
N VAL A 261 -27.59 10.66 1.08
CA VAL A 261 -27.99 9.95 2.31
C VAL A 261 -28.62 8.59 1.98
N GLY A 262 -28.06 7.53 2.56
CA GLY A 262 -28.47 6.14 2.33
C GLY A 262 -27.84 5.47 1.13
N GLU A 263 -27.20 6.23 0.24
CA GLU A 263 -26.51 5.72 -0.95
C GLU A 263 -25.14 5.15 -0.64
N ASN A 264 -24.65 4.29 -1.55
CA ASN A 264 -23.27 3.80 -1.52
C ASN A 264 -22.40 4.69 -2.41
N VAL A 265 -21.39 5.29 -1.82
CA VAL A 265 -20.42 6.13 -2.51
C VAL A 265 -19.03 5.48 -2.54
N ILE A 266 -18.22 5.86 -3.52
CA ILE A 266 -16.81 5.52 -3.58
C ILE A 266 -16.04 6.76 -3.12
N LEU A 267 -15.25 6.59 -2.06
CA LEU A 267 -14.34 7.60 -1.56
C LEU A 267 -12.97 7.38 -2.18
N ARG A 268 -12.43 8.39 -2.88
CA ARG A 268 -11.07 8.36 -3.41
C ARG A 268 -10.18 9.26 -2.58
N TYR A 269 -9.08 8.73 -2.08
CA TYR A 269 -8.24 9.42 -1.11
C TYR A 269 -6.77 9.01 -1.22
N ASP A 270 -5.89 9.90 -0.78
CA ASP A 270 -4.47 9.61 -0.57
C ASP A 270 -4.27 9.24 0.92
N PRO A 271 -3.82 8.01 1.24
CA PRO A 271 -3.62 7.58 2.62
C PRO A 271 -2.49 8.32 3.35
N THR A 272 -1.62 9.02 2.62
CA THR A 272 -0.50 9.79 3.18
C THR A 272 -0.85 11.26 3.41
N ALA A 273 -1.95 11.74 2.81
CA ALA A 273 -2.38 13.11 2.95
C ALA A 273 -3.04 13.37 4.32
N PRO A 274 -2.86 14.57 4.90
CA PRO A 274 -3.58 14.93 6.11
C PRO A 274 -5.09 14.96 5.85
N PRO A 275 -5.94 14.63 6.84
CA PRO A 275 -7.40 14.64 6.69
C PRO A 275 -7.97 15.96 6.15
N ALA A 276 -7.35 17.10 6.50
CA ALA A 276 -7.74 18.43 6.05
C ALA A 276 -7.71 18.60 4.52
N ARG A 277 -6.93 17.79 3.77
CA ARG A 277 -6.92 17.78 2.30
C ARG A 277 -8.28 17.33 1.72
N GLY A 278 -9.07 16.64 2.54
CA GLY A 278 -10.35 16.07 2.12
C GLY A 278 -10.21 14.85 1.24
N LEU A 279 -11.34 14.32 0.82
CA LEU A 279 -11.42 13.16 -0.06
C LEU A 279 -12.45 13.42 -1.18
N GLU A 280 -12.30 12.72 -2.28
CA GLU A 280 -13.26 12.80 -3.38
C GLU A 280 -14.40 11.82 -3.15
N VAL A 281 -15.62 12.30 -3.38
CA VAL A 281 -16.85 11.48 -3.30
C VAL A 281 -17.35 11.22 -4.70
N TRP A 282 -17.46 9.96 -5.04
CA TRP A 282 -17.95 9.49 -6.34
C TRP A 282 -19.19 8.64 -6.15
N HIS A 283 -20.22 8.89 -6.97
CA HIS A 283 -21.46 8.12 -6.97
C HIS A 283 -21.80 7.72 -8.41
N ALA A 284 -22.14 6.46 -8.62
CA ALA A 284 -22.46 5.89 -9.94
C ALA A 284 -21.43 6.25 -11.05
N GLY A 285 -20.14 6.25 -10.70
CA GLY A 285 -19.05 6.56 -11.64
C GLY A 285 -18.80 8.03 -11.90
N THR A 286 -19.57 8.94 -11.27
CA THR A 286 -19.46 10.40 -11.44
C THR A 286 -18.87 11.04 -10.20
N PHE A 287 -17.94 11.98 -10.38
CA PHE A 287 -17.45 12.83 -9.30
C PHE A 287 -18.58 13.77 -8.84
N ILE A 288 -18.85 13.77 -7.54
CA ILE A 288 -19.91 14.61 -6.94
C ILE A 288 -19.31 15.83 -6.27
N ALA A 289 -18.41 15.63 -5.32
CA ALA A 289 -17.82 16.70 -4.53
C ALA A 289 -16.54 16.23 -3.82
N ARG A 290 -15.82 17.18 -3.24
CA ARG A 290 -14.76 16.91 -2.27
C ARG A 290 -15.32 17.06 -0.85
N ALA A 291 -15.25 16.01 -0.05
CA ALA A 291 -15.69 16.02 1.34
C ALA A 291 -14.55 16.45 2.26
N SER A 292 -14.88 17.30 3.23
CA SER A 292 -13.97 17.76 4.28
C SER A 292 -14.26 17.02 5.60
N PRO A 293 -13.29 16.93 6.52
CA PRO A 293 -13.56 16.45 7.86
C PRO A 293 -14.71 17.22 8.51
N LEU A 294 -15.56 16.49 9.24
CA LEU A 294 -16.70 17.07 9.93
C LEU A 294 -16.23 18.07 10.98
N ASP A 295 -16.69 19.31 10.88
CA ASP A 295 -16.60 20.30 11.95
C ASP A 295 -17.93 20.32 12.75
N ALA A 296 -17.95 19.54 13.82
CA ALA A 296 -19.15 19.41 14.66
C ALA A 296 -19.57 20.74 15.31
N TYR A 297 -18.63 21.65 15.57
CA TYR A 297 -18.92 22.98 16.13
C TYR A 297 -19.55 23.91 15.10
N ALA A 298 -18.98 23.98 13.91
CA ALA A 298 -19.54 24.77 12.82
C ALA A 298 -20.97 24.32 12.46
N ASN A 299 -21.25 23.00 12.52
CA ASN A 299 -22.57 22.45 12.24
C ASN A 299 -23.67 22.85 13.28
N CYS A 300 -23.30 23.33 14.46
CA CYS A 300 -24.27 23.89 15.42
C CYS A 300 -24.93 25.17 14.89
N PHE A 301 -24.28 25.90 13.99
CA PHE A 301 -24.72 27.20 13.47
C PHE A 301 -25.31 27.14 12.05
N VAL A 302 -25.24 25.99 11.39
CA VAL A 302 -25.80 25.81 10.03
C VAL A 302 -27.31 25.64 10.14
N ARG A 303 -28.07 26.56 9.48
CA ARG A 303 -29.53 26.40 9.32
C ARG A 303 -29.80 25.11 8.51
N ARG A 304 -30.54 24.20 9.14
CA ARG A 304 -30.99 22.96 8.49
C ARG A 304 -31.98 23.31 7.38
N HIS A 305 -31.59 23.26 6.13
CA HIS A 305 -32.53 23.21 5.03
C HIS A 305 -33.28 21.88 5.11
N ARG A 306 -34.55 21.93 5.51
CA ARG A 306 -35.47 20.82 5.23
C ARG A 306 -35.71 20.86 3.71
N PRO A 307 -35.43 19.80 2.95
CA PRO A 307 -35.92 19.71 1.59
C PRO A 307 -37.45 19.85 1.69
N SER A 308 -38.01 20.86 1.02
CA SER A 308 -39.45 20.95 0.85
C SER A 308 -39.87 19.68 0.11
N ARG A 309 -40.61 18.83 0.80
CA ARG A 309 -41.26 17.68 0.22
C ARG A 309 -42.31 18.25 -0.70
N THR A 310 -41.97 18.48 -1.95
CA THR A 310 -42.95 18.78 -3.01
C THR A 310 -43.81 17.53 -3.12
N LEU A 311 -44.89 17.53 -2.39
CA LEU A 311 -46.01 16.59 -2.62
C LEU A 311 -46.55 16.88 -4.01
N GLN A 312 -46.11 16.14 -5.01
CA GLN A 312 -46.93 15.96 -6.20
C GLN A 312 -48.19 15.19 -5.75
N THR A 313 -49.21 15.94 -5.43
CA THR A 313 -50.57 15.42 -5.25
C THR A 313 -51.33 15.61 -6.56
N ASP A 314 -51.15 14.70 -7.47
CA ASP A 314 -52.16 14.42 -8.48
C ASP A 314 -52.76 13.05 -8.18
N THR A 315 -53.51 12.98 -7.08
CA THR A 315 -54.48 11.93 -6.86
C THR A 315 -55.75 12.66 -6.37
N PRO A 316 -56.93 12.48 -6.99
CA PRO A 316 -58.15 13.11 -6.53
C PRO A 316 -58.43 12.69 -5.11
N ALA A 317 -58.66 13.66 -4.25
CA ALA A 317 -58.85 13.46 -2.82
C ALA A 317 -60.10 12.59 -2.57
N THR A 318 -59.88 11.38 -2.13
CA THR A 318 -60.97 10.58 -1.49
C THR A 318 -61.34 11.35 -0.20
N PRO A 319 -62.63 11.66 -0.01
CA PRO A 319 -63.06 12.39 1.19
C PRO A 319 -62.70 11.55 2.43
N PRO A 320 -62.24 12.22 3.51
CA PRO A 320 -61.88 11.52 4.74
C PRO A 320 -63.07 10.75 5.29
N ARG A 321 -62.91 9.48 5.58
CA ARG A 321 -63.89 8.70 6.29
C ARG A 321 -64.09 9.32 7.66
N PRO A 322 -65.39 9.57 8.10
CA PRO A 322 -65.61 10.16 9.40
C PRO A 322 -65.06 9.24 10.49
N GLY A 323 -64.30 9.84 11.41
CA GLY A 323 -63.71 9.13 12.54
C GLY A 323 -64.79 8.55 13.46
N LEU A 324 -64.44 7.57 14.26
CA LEU A 324 -65.31 6.87 15.22
C LEU A 324 -66.12 7.80 16.13
N ALA A 325 -65.60 8.97 16.46
CA ALA A 325 -66.31 9.96 17.27
C ALA A 325 -67.54 10.59 16.63
N LEU A 326 -67.55 10.76 15.31
CA LEU A 326 -68.72 11.23 14.58
C LEU A 326 -69.82 10.17 14.37
N ARG A 327 -69.50 8.90 14.46
CA ARG A 327 -70.50 7.81 14.37
C ARG A 327 -71.38 7.70 15.62
N HIS A 328 -70.92 8.17 16.78
CA HIS A 328 -71.71 8.18 18.03
C HIS A 328 -72.69 9.35 18.11
N LEU A 329 -72.41 10.49 17.49
CA LEU A 329 -73.28 11.63 17.48
C LEU A 329 -74.51 11.48 16.60
N HIS A 330 -74.45 10.68 15.55
CA HIS A 330 -75.62 10.41 14.68
C HIS A 330 -76.50 9.26 15.12
N ARG A 331 -76.21 8.62 16.26
CA ARG A 331 -77.06 7.51 16.77
C ARG A 331 -78.11 7.93 17.81
N HIS A 332 -78.18 9.23 18.18
CA HIS A 332 -79.12 9.70 19.21
C HIS A 332 -80.31 10.50 18.68
N ASP A 333 -80.45 10.72 17.35
CA ASP A 333 -81.54 11.55 16.83
C ASP A 333 -82.65 10.74 16.08
N ASP A 334 -82.60 9.42 16.09
CA ASP A 334 -83.65 8.59 15.55
C ASP A 334 -84.24 7.69 16.63
N ASP A 335 -85.05 8.30 17.54
CA ASP A 335 -86.00 7.54 18.36
C ASP A 335 -87.39 8.18 18.18
N PRO A 336 -88.27 7.55 17.37
CA PRO A 336 -89.66 8.04 17.20
C PRO A 336 -90.46 7.62 18.40
N GLU A 337 -91.10 8.59 19.03
CA GLU A 337 -92.06 8.43 20.06
C GLU A 337 -93.16 7.41 19.69
N GLN A 338 -93.44 6.68 20.70
CA GLN A 338 -94.64 5.78 20.66
C GLN A 338 -95.87 6.41 21.17
N ARG A 339 -96.78 6.02 20.50
CA ARG A 339 -98.05 5.57 21.13
C ARG A 339 -98.24 4.10 20.99
#